data_052ec62a4689ba11d7251fe84784c9c7
#
_entry.id   052ec62a4689ba11d7251fe84784c9c7
#
_cell.length_a   1.000
_cell.length_b   1.000
_cell.length_c   1.000
_cell.angle_alpha   90.00
_cell.angle_beta   90.00
_cell.angle_gamma   90.00
#
_symmetry.space_group_name_H-M   'P 1'
#
loop_
_entity.id
_entity.type
_entity.pdbx_description
1 polymer ?
#
loop_
_entity_poly.entity_id
_entity_poly.type
_entity_poly.pdbx_seq_one_letter_code
_entity_poly.pdbx_strand_id
1 'polypeptide(L)'
;KRGNLFVQKIITLKENEMPNIVEVTYEQTGQSTTTNPYGMRDMQEKAYESRFADYLLIKAPPASGKSRALMFLALDKLNNQSIKKVIVAVPERSIGSSFAKTDLKSFGFHEDWEPNEQYNLCTPGGDASKSKVQAFHNFMDSDEKILICTHATLRFAYEGMDEAKFNDTLLAID
;
A
#
# COMPACT_ATOMS: atom_id res chain seq x y z
N LYS A 1 18.65 9.53 0.58
CA LYS A 1 17.27 9.89 0.23
C LYS A 1 16.37 9.19 1.23
N ARG A 2 15.59 9.94 2.00
CA ARG A 2 14.66 9.41 3.01
C ARG A 2 13.39 9.02 2.28
N GLY A 3 13.09 7.73 2.21
CA GLY A 3 11.78 7.25 1.72
C GLY A 3 10.74 7.50 2.80
N ASN A 4 9.73 8.27 2.49
CA ASN A 4 8.55 8.43 3.33
C ASN A 4 7.43 7.61 2.69
N LEU A 5 6.84 6.71 3.45
CA LEU A 5 5.64 6.00 3.04
C LEU A 5 4.43 6.76 3.57
N PHE A 6 3.59 7.24 2.67
CA PHE A 6 2.31 7.82 3.01
C PHE A 6 1.22 6.77 2.72
N VAL A 7 0.47 6.41 3.73
CA VAL A 7 -0.77 5.67 3.57
C VAL A 7 -1.90 6.67 3.72
N GLN A 8 -2.56 6.98 2.64
CA GLN A 8 -3.62 7.96 2.63
C GLN A 8 -4.93 7.32 2.17
N LYS A 9 -5.97 7.40 2.98
CA LYS A 9 -7.33 7.13 2.55
C LYS A 9 -7.84 8.38 1.83
N ILE A 10 -8.19 8.26 0.55
CA ILE A 10 -8.89 9.35 -0.15
C ILE A 10 -10.31 9.35 0.39
N ILE A 11 -10.59 10.29 1.28
CA ILE A 11 -11.92 10.52 1.86
C ILE A 11 -12.40 11.85 1.31
N THR A 12 -13.63 11.87 0.81
CA THR A 12 -14.38 13.11 0.72
C THR A 12 -14.61 13.59 2.15
N LEU A 13 -13.85 14.61 2.57
CA LEU A 13 -13.98 15.20 3.89
C LEU A 13 -15.41 15.73 4.05
N LYS A 14 -16.20 15.09 4.91
CA LYS A 14 -17.34 15.78 5.51
C LYS A 14 -16.77 16.91 6.37
N GLU A 15 -17.12 18.12 6.05
CA GLU A 15 -16.78 19.31 6.83
C GLU A 15 -17.05 19.02 8.30
N ASN A 16 -16.00 18.99 9.14
CA ASN A 16 -15.97 19.01 10.61
C ASN A 16 -15.35 17.79 11.35
N GLU A 17 -14.75 16.77 10.70
CA GLU A 17 -13.98 15.78 11.44
C GLU A 17 -12.48 15.93 11.17
N MET A 18 -11.71 16.18 12.21
CA MET A 18 -10.24 16.16 12.09
C MET A 18 -9.79 14.75 11.76
N PRO A 19 -8.99 14.53 10.71
CA PRO A 19 -8.52 13.21 10.35
C PRO A 19 -7.65 12.62 11.48
N ASN A 20 -7.81 11.34 11.76
CA ASN A 20 -6.96 10.62 12.69
C ASN A 20 -5.60 10.35 12.01
N ILE A 21 -4.61 11.20 12.29
CA ILE A 21 -3.26 11.11 11.73
C ILE A 21 -2.34 10.48 12.77
N VAL A 22 -1.71 9.36 12.41
CA VAL A 22 -0.68 8.71 13.23
C VAL A 22 0.65 8.72 12.49
N GLU A 23 1.68 9.23 13.15
CA GLU A 23 3.06 9.19 12.67
C GLU A 23 3.84 8.12 13.44
N VAL A 24 4.36 7.12 12.74
CA VAL A 24 5.24 6.10 13.30
C VAL A 24 6.67 6.37 12.86
N THR A 25 7.54 6.65 13.82
CA THR A 25 8.98 6.86 13.58
C THR A 25 9.77 5.69 14.16
N TYR A 26 10.69 5.14 13.38
CA TYR A 26 11.57 4.04 13.79
C TYR A 26 13.03 4.42 13.61
N GLU A 27 13.83 4.22 14.66
CA GLU A 27 15.27 4.38 14.65
C GLU A 27 15.95 3.02 14.48
N GLN A 28 16.96 2.96 13.62
CA GLN A 28 17.66 1.70 13.35
C GLN A 28 18.66 1.41 14.46
N THR A 29 18.42 0.33 15.22
CA THR A 29 19.30 -0.14 16.29
C THR A 29 20.32 -1.20 15.81
N GLY A 30 20.31 -1.58 14.54
CA GLY A 30 21.17 -2.61 13.96
C GLY A 30 20.72 -4.05 14.21
N GLN A 31 19.69 -4.28 15.01
CA GLN A 31 19.13 -5.62 15.26
C GLN A 31 17.83 -5.80 14.50
N SER A 32 17.73 -6.92 13.78
CA SER A 32 16.54 -7.29 13.01
C SER A 32 15.96 -8.58 13.57
N THR A 33 15.15 -8.45 14.61
CA THR A 33 14.41 -9.57 15.20
C THR A 33 12.92 -9.41 14.95
N THR A 34 12.22 -10.53 14.75
CA THR A 34 10.75 -10.54 14.77
C THR A 34 10.27 -10.44 16.21
N THR A 35 9.30 -9.57 16.46
CA THR A 35 8.83 -9.25 17.82
C THR A 35 7.53 -9.91 18.20
N ASN A 36 6.78 -10.44 17.21
CA ASN A 36 5.47 -11.02 17.47
C ASN A 36 5.22 -12.33 16.67
N PRO A 37 4.12 -13.07 16.99
CA PRO A 37 3.77 -14.31 16.30
C PRO A 37 3.46 -14.17 14.81
N TYR A 38 3.22 -12.95 14.32
CA TYR A 38 2.94 -12.67 12.90
C TYR A 38 4.21 -12.49 12.06
N GLY A 39 5.39 -12.69 12.65
CA GLY A 39 6.66 -12.53 11.95
C GLY A 39 7.02 -11.07 11.65
N MET A 40 6.44 -10.12 12.35
CA MET A 40 6.70 -8.70 12.19
C MET A 40 7.97 -8.28 12.94
N ARG A 41 8.72 -7.36 12.36
CA ARG A 41 9.76 -6.60 13.04
C ARG A 41 9.13 -5.48 13.88
N ASP A 42 9.83 -4.96 14.87
CA ASP A 42 9.34 -3.89 15.77
C ASP A 42 8.66 -2.71 15.04
N MET A 43 9.29 -2.21 13.97
CA MET A 43 8.69 -1.14 13.15
C MET A 43 7.38 -1.57 12.48
N GLN A 44 7.34 -2.79 11.98
CA GLN A 44 6.16 -3.34 11.29
C GLN A 44 5.02 -3.56 12.28
N GLU A 45 5.31 -4.05 13.48
CA GLU A 45 4.35 -4.23 14.56
C GLU A 45 3.76 -2.89 15.00
N LYS A 46 4.59 -1.87 15.26
CA LYS A 46 4.12 -0.53 15.60
C LYS A 46 3.25 0.10 14.52
N ALA A 47 3.62 -0.09 13.25
CA ALA A 47 2.79 0.35 12.13
C ALA A 47 1.45 -0.40 12.11
N TYR A 48 1.48 -1.72 12.32
CA TYR A 48 0.29 -2.56 12.34
C TYR A 48 -0.65 -2.27 13.52
N GLU A 49 -0.12 -1.92 14.68
CA GLU A 49 -0.91 -1.45 15.82
C GLU A 49 -1.73 -0.19 15.48
N SER A 50 -1.19 0.65 14.59
CA SER A 50 -1.83 1.88 14.12
C SER A 50 -2.78 1.68 12.91
N ARG A 51 -3.13 0.44 12.56
CA ARG A 51 -3.88 0.08 11.33
C ARG A 51 -5.28 0.67 11.22
N PHE A 52 -5.85 1.14 12.30
CA PHE A 52 -7.18 1.78 12.31
C PHE A 52 -7.12 3.29 12.01
N ALA A 53 -5.92 3.87 11.94
CA ALA A 53 -5.77 5.27 11.59
C ALA A 53 -6.22 5.52 10.13
N ASP A 54 -6.87 6.67 9.92
CA ASP A 54 -7.26 7.12 8.57
C ASP A 54 -6.05 7.52 7.74
N TYR A 55 -5.07 8.17 8.37
CA TYR A 55 -3.80 8.54 7.78
C TYR A 55 -2.64 8.01 8.62
N LEU A 56 -1.71 7.32 7.98
CA LEU A 56 -0.55 6.76 8.65
C LEU A 56 0.72 7.18 7.90
N LEU A 57 1.61 7.90 8.59
CA LEU A 57 2.94 8.23 8.09
C LEU A 57 3.98 7.35 8.76
N ILE A 58 4.70 6.54 7.97
CA ILE A 58 5.76 5.66 8.45
C ILE A 58 7.11 6.24 8.05
N LYS A 59 7.89 6.68 9.04
CA LYS A 59 9.28 7.10 8.87
C LYS A 59 10.22 6.01 9.36
N ALA A 60 10.95 5.39 8.45
CA ALA A 60 11.89 4.34 8.80
C ALA A 60 13.08 4.31 7.82
N PRO A 61 14.27 3.83 8.25
CA PRO A 61 15.44 3.74 7.39
C PRO A 61 15.19 2.87 6.14
N PRO A 62 16.02 3.00 5.10
CA PRO A 62 16.04 2.02 4.00
C PRO A 62 16.24 0.60 4.54
N ALA A 63 15.68 -0.39 3.83
CA ALA A 63 15.75 -1.81 4.18
C ALA A 63 15.13 -2.21 5.55
N SER A 64 14.43 -1.32 6.23
CA SER A 64 13.72 -1.63 7.49
C SER A 64 12.49 -2.54 7.32
N GLY A 65 12.06 -2.80 6.08
CA GLY A 65 10.89 -3.63 5.78
C GLY A 65 9.58 -2.86 5.66
N LYS A 66 9.63 -1.59 5.22
CA LYS A 66 8.44 -0.74 5.00
C LYS A 66 7.42 -1.38 4.06
N SER A 67 7.86 -1.94 2.94
CA SER A 67 6.96 -2.59 1.97
C SER A 67 6.19 -3.74 2.61
N ARG A 68 6.84 -4.55 3.45
CA ARG A 68 6.17 -5.64 4.18
C ARG A 68 5.21 -5.09 5.27
N ALA A 69 5.56 -4.00 5.95
CA ALA A 69 4.64 -3.34 6.88
C ALA A 69 3.36 -2.91 6.17
N LEU A 70 3.49 -2.36 4.97
CA LEU A 70 2.35 -1.96 4.16
C LEU A 70 1.49 -3.15 3.72
N MET A 71 2.10 -4.29 3.38
CA MET A 71 1.35 -5.50 3.04
C MET A 71 0.49 -5.97 4.22
N PHE A 72 1.04 -6.01 5.45
CA PHE A 72 0.27 -6.35 6.65
C PHE A 72 -0.91 -5.39 6.88
N LEU A 73 -0.67 -4.09 6.76
CA LEU A 73 -1.71 -3.07 6.89
C LEU A 73 -2.80 -3.21 5.83
N ALA A 74 -2.40 -3.40 4.57
CA ALA A 74 -3.31 -3.51 3.46
C ALA A 74 -4.21 -4.74 3.56
N LEU A 75 -3.65 -5.89 3.90
CA LEU A 75 -4.41 -7.13 4.09
C LEU A 75 -5.39 -7.02 5.26
N ASP A 76 -4.98 -6.41 6.38
CA ASP A 76 -5.91 -6.19 7.50
C ASP A 76 -7.06 -5.26 7.09
N LYS A 77 -6.76 -4.17 6.38
CA LYS A 77 -7.80 -3.24 5.91
C LYS A 77 -8.76 -3.88 4.93
N LEU A 78 -8.29 -4.75 4.04
CA LEU A 78 -9.13 -5.50 3.09
C LEU A 78 -10.02 -6.53 3.80
N ASN A 79 -9.53 -7.20 4.83
CA ASN A 79 -10.22 -8.32 5.45
C ASN A 79 -11.09 -7.92 6.66
N ASN A 80 -10.64 -6.93 7.43
CA ASN A 80 -11.23 -6.60 8.73
C ASN A 80 -11.83 -5.18 8.78
N GLN A 81 -11.65 -4.39 7.72
CA GLN A 81 -12.16 -3.02 7.64
C GLN A 81 -12.96 -2.85 6.34
N SER A 82 -13.62 -1.70 6.16
CA SER A 82 -14.49 -1.46 5.00
C SER A 82 -13.73 -1.18 3.69
N ILE A 83 -12.42 -1.42 3.63
CA ILE A 83 -11.61 -1.18 2.44
C ILE A 83 -11.82 -2.32 1.43
N LYS A 84 -12.12 -1.95 0.20
CA LYS A 84 -12.38 -2.89 -0.90
C LYS A 84 -11.20 -3.01 -1.86
N LYS A 85 -10.40 -1.95 -1.98
CA LYS A 85 -9.28 -1.89 -2.91
C LYS A 85 -8.04 -1.30 -2.24
N VAL A 86 -6.89 -1.75 -2.69
CA VAL A 86 -5.58 -1.22 -2.30
C VAL A 86 -4.83 -0.80 -3.55
N ILE A 87 -4.36 0.43 -3.58
CA ILE A 87 -3.48 0.96 -4.61
C ILE A 87 -2.14 1.28 -3.98
N VAL A 88 -1.09 0.61 -4.44
CA VAL A 88 0.29 0.91 -4.05
C VAL A 88 0.93 1.73 -5.17
N ALA A 89 1.25 2.98 -4.87
CA ALA A 89 1.92 3.87 -5.80
C ALA A 89 3.39 4.05 -5.39
N VAL A 90 4.29 3.74 -6.32
CA VAL A 90 5.74 3.81 -6.11
C VAL A 90 6.38 4.85 -7.04
N PRO A 91 7.53 5.46 -6.65
CA PRO A 91 8.15 6.50 -7.48
C PRO A 91 8.63 5.97 -8.84
N GLU A 92 9.08 4.72 -8.90
CA GLU A 92 9.60 4.11 -10.12
C GLU A 92 9.33 2.59 -10.18
N ARG A 93 9.36 2.02 -11.38
CA ARG A 93 9.01 0.61 -11.63
C ARG A 93 9.86 -0.39 -10.87
N SER A 94 11.14 -0.11 -10.68
CA SER A 94 12.09 -0.98 -9.96
C SER A 94 11.64 -1.26 -8.53
N ILE A 95 10.99 -0.29 -7.89
CA ILE A 95 10.47 -0.40 -6.52
C ILE A 95 9.19 -1.26 -6.48
N GLY A 96 8.42 -1.28 -7.57
CA GLY A 96 7.22 -2.10 -7.68
C GLY A 96 7.46 -3.60 -7.50
N SER A 97 8.68 -4.09 -7.80
CA SER A 97 9.07 -5.48 -7.56
C SER A 97 9.06 -5.87 -6.06
N SER A 98 9.23 -4.89 -5.17
CA SER A 98 9.14 -5.11 -3.71
C SER A 98 7.72 -5.47 -3.25
N PHE A 99 6.72 -5.28 -4.11
CA PHE A 99 5.32 -5.59 -3.86
C PHE A 99 4.82 -6.79 -4.69
N ALA A 100 5.73 -7.59 -5.26
CA ALA A 100 5.37 -8.86 -5.87
C ALA A 100 4.82 -9.84 -4.82
N LYS A 101 4.27 -10.96 -5.31
CA LYS A 101 3.76 -12.04 -4.43
C LYS A 101 4.76 -12.35 -3.32
N THR A 102 4.27 -12.34 -2.08
CA THR A 102 5.10 -12.51 -0.88
C THR A 102 4.42 -13.46 0.08
N ASP A 103 5.14 -14.51 0.46
CA ASP A 103 4.75 -15.43 1.52
C ASP A 103 4.84 -14.72 2.88
N LEU A 104 3.71 -14.57 3.53
CA LEU A 104 3.60 -14.03 4.88
C LEU A 104 3.09 -15.10 5.86
N LYS A 105 2.36 -16.11 5.37
CA LYS A 105 1.82 -17.21 6.18
C LYS A 105 2.91 -18.05 6.81
N SER A 106 3.98 -18.36 6.10
CA SER A 106 5.13 -19.10 6.65
C SER A 106 5.77 -18.41 7.84
N PHE A 107 5.57 -17.10 7.97
CA PHE A 107 6.07 -16.29 9.08
C PHE A 107 5.03 -16.02 10.17
N GLY A 108 3.84 -16.62 10.06
CA GLY A 108 2.78 -16.56 11.08
C GLY A 108 1.66 -15.58 10.80
N PHE A 109 1.67 -14.86 9.67
CA PHE A 109 0.54 -14.01 9.30
C PHE A 109 -0.63 -14.85 8.76
N HIS A 110 -1.85 -14.32 8.78
CA HIS A 110 -3.05 -15.08 8.41
C HIS A 110 -3.24 -15.23 6.89
N GLU A 111 -2.61 -14.38 6.08
CA GLU A 111 -2.78 -14.34 4.63
C GLU A 111 -1.49 -13.96 3.92
N ASP A 112 -1.30 -14.43 2.70
CA ASP A 112 -0.20 -14.05 1.82
C ASP A 112 -0.55 -12.79 1.03
N TRP A 113 0.48 -12.03 0.65
CA TRP A 113 0.33 -10.92 -0.28
C TRP A 113 0.38 -11.46 -1.71
N GLU A 114 -0.77 -11.47 -2.39
CA GLU A 114 -0.93 -12.06 -3.71
C GLU A 114 -1.61 -11.10 -4.70
N PRO A 115 -0.91 -10.06 -5.16
CA PRO A 115 -1.44 -9.21 -6.22
C PRO A 115 -1.58 -10.00 -7.52
N ASN A 116 -2.65 -9.76 -8.27
CA ASN A 116 -2.76 -10.30 -9.63
C ASN A 116 -1.69 -9.66 -10.52
N GLU A 117 -0.91 -10.48 -11.24
CA GLU A 117 0.19 -10.02 -12.08
C GLU A 117 -0.26 -9.01 -13.15
N GLN A 118 -1.48 -9.16 -13.66
CA GLN A 118 -2.09 -8.22 -14.61
C GLN A 118 -2.19 -6.80 -14.05
N TYR A 119 -2.36 -6.66 -12.73
CA TYR A 119 -2.50 -5.39 -12.04
C TYR A 119 -1.23 -4.95 -11.28
N ASN A 120 -0.11 -5.63 -11.52
CA ASN A 120 1.20 -5.08 -11.23
C ASN A 120 1.72 -4.29 -12.43
N LEU A 121 1.34 -3.03 -12.53
CA LEU A 121 1.67 -2.16 -13.66
C LEU A 121 3.15 -1.71 -13.68
N CYS A 122 3.95 -2.16 -12.70
CA CYS A 122 5.39 -1.90 -12.64
C CYS A 122 6.22 -2.95 -13.37
N THR A 123 5.65 -4.13 -13.70
CA THR A 123 6.37 -5.19 -14.40
C THR A 123 6.71 -4.81 -15.84
N PRO A 124 7.87 -5.26 -16.39
CA PRO A 124 8.19 -5.12 -17.81
C PRO A 124 7.26 -6.01 -18.64
N GLY A 125 6.70 -5.51 -19.72
CA GLY A 125 5.93 -6.32 -20.67
C GLY A 125 4.49 -5.88 -20.93
N GLY A 126 3.98 -4.91 -20.22
CA GLY A 126 2.74 -4.23 -20.61
C GLY A 126 3.02 -3.16 -21.65
N ASP A 127 2.30 -3.18 -22.75
CA ASP A 127 2.33 -2.16 -23.79
C ASP A 127 2.31 -0.73 -23.23
N ALA A 128 2.89 0.16 -24.01
CA ALA A 128 3.05 1.60 -23.83
C ALA A 128 2.07 2.32 -22.88
N SER A 129 2.45 3.48 -22.42
CA SER A 129 1.80 4.33 -21.39
C SER A 129 0.26 4.43 -21.42
N LYS A 130 -0.37 4.30 -22.59
CA LYS A 130 -1.83 4.29 -22.74
C LYS A 130 -2.47 3.02 -22.18
N SER A 131 -1.78 1.88 -22.24
CA SER A 131 -2.31 0.62 -21.72
C SER A 131 -2.34 0.59 -20.18
N LYS A 132 -1.40 1.28 -19.50
CA LYS A 132 -1.32 1.28 -18.04
C LYS A 132 -2.40 2.13 -17.37
N VAL A 133 -2.73 3.27 -17.95
CA VAL A 133 -3.86 4.10 -17.49
C VAL A 133 -5.15 3.33 -17.72
N GLN A 134 -5.32 2.68 -18.88
CA GLN A 134 -6.49 1.85 -19.13
C GLN A 134 -6.56 0.64 -18.19
N ALA A 135 -5.44 -0.02 -17.91
CA ALA A 135 -5.37 -1.13 -16.95
C ALA A 135 -5.74 -0.67 -15.53
N PHE A 136 -5.34 0.54 -15.14
CA PHE A 136 -5.76 1.15 -13.88
C PHE A 136 -7.28 1.35 -13.84
N HIS A 137 -7.88 1.90 -14.90
CA HIS A 137 -9.34 2.08 -15.00
C HIS A 137 -10.05 0.72 -14.91
N ASN A 138 -9.57 -0.28 -15.66
CA ASN A 138 -10.12 -1.63 -15.62
C ASN A 138 -10.04 -2.26 -14.22
N PHE A 139 -8.95 -2.02 -13.49
CA PHE A 139 -8.82 -2.45 -12.09
C PHE A 139 -9.91 -1.82 -11.21
N MET A 140 -10.14 -0.52 -11.34
CA MET A 140 -11.15 0.18 -10.53
C MET A 140 -12.56 -0.37 -10.76
N ASP A 141 -12.83 -0.87 -11.95
CA ASP A 141 -14.12 -1.46 -12.34
C ASP A 141 -14.20 -2.99 -12.16
N SER A 142 -13.10 -3.65 -11.72
CA SER A 142 -13.01 -5.10 -11.48
C SER A 142 -13.25 -5.47 -10.03
N ASP A 143 -13.33 -6.77 -9.74
CA ASP A 143 -13.39 -7.32 -8.38
C ASP A 143 -12.00 -7.52 -7.76
N GLU A 144 -10.93 -7.21 -8.49
CA GLU A 144 -9.56 -7.31 -8.02
C GLU A 144 -9.26 -6.31 -6.90
N LYS A 145 -8.47 -6.73 -5.93
CA LYS A 145 -8.29 -5.99 -4.68
C LYS A 145 -7.00 -5.19 -4.60
N ILE A 146 -5.96 -5.56 -5.36
CA ILE A 146 -4.62 -5.00 -5.21
C ILE A 146 -4.09 -4.53 -6.56
N LEU A 147 -3.72 -3.26 -6.65
CA LEU A 147 -3.02 -2.65 -7.80
C LEU A 147 -1.68 -2.10 -7.35
N ILE A 148 -0.65 -2.32 -8.16
CA ILE A 148 0.67 -1.71 -7.98
C ILE A 148 0.98 -0.85 -9.21
N CYS A 149 1.29 0.41 -9.02
CA CYS A 149 1.57 1.34 -10.12
C CYS A 149 2.64 2.37 -9.75
N THR A 150 3.09 3.15 -10.73
CA THR A 150 3.94 4.31 -10.45
C THR A 150 3.12 5.54 -10.08
N HIS A 151 3.73 6.52 -9.39
CA HIS A 151 3.11 7.82 -9.11
C HIS A 151 2.59 8.49 -10.40
N ALA A 152 3.33 8.36 -11.50
CA ALA A 152 2.91 8.91 -12.80
C ALA A 152 1.64 8.22 -13.31
N THR A 153 1.55 6.90 -13.24
CA THR A 153 0.36 6.15 -13.67
C THR A 153 -0.86 6.54 -12.82
N LEU A 154 -0.70 6.60 -11.50
CA LEU A 154 -1.77 7.03 -10.59
C LEU A 154 -2.27 8.43 -10.96
N ARG A 155 -1.36 9.40 -11.14
CA ARG A 155 -1.72 10.77 -11.47
C ARG A 155 -2.53 10.85 -12.76
N PHE A 156 -2.04 10.25 -13.84
CA PHE A 156 -2.73 10.30 -15.14
C PHE A 156 -4.07 9.54 -15.14
N ALA A 157 -4.17 8.45 -14.38
CA ALA A 157 -5.42 7.71 -14.26
C ALA A 157 -6.46 8.52 -13.45
N TYR A 158 -6.02 9.19 -12.38
CA TYR A 158 -6.88 10.00 -11.52
C TYR A 158 -7.48 11.21 -12.26
N GLU A 159 -6.68 11.89 -13.11
CA GLU A 159 -7.13 13.07 -13.86
C GLU A 159 -8.36 12.80 -14.76
N GLY A 160 -8.60 11.53 -15.13
CA GLY A 160 -9.73 11.12 -15.99
C GLY A 160 -10.82 10.32 -15.26
N MET A 161 -10.84 10.29 -13.93
CA MET A 161 -11.70 9.41 -13.16
C MET A 161 -12.55 10.18 -12.15
N ASP A 162 -13.78 9.72 -11.91
CA ASP A 162 -14.62 10.22 -10.84
C ASP A 162 -14.01 9.87 -9.47
N GLU A 163 -13.87 10.86 -8.60
CA GLU A 163 -13.33 10.70 -7.24
C GLU A 163 -14.12 9.66 -6.43
N ALA A 164 -15.42 9.52 -6.67
CA ALA A 164 -16.25 8.55 -5.98
C ALA A 164 -15.79 7.09 -6.19
N LYS A 165 -15.07 6.79 -7.28
CA LYS A 165 -14.49 5.46 -7.51
C LYS A 165 -13.39 5.09 -6.51
N PHE A 166 -12.79 6.08 -5.85
CA PHE A 166 -11.77 5.87 -4.82
C PHE A 166 -12.33 5.68 -3.41
N ASN A 167 -13.66 5.72 -3.26
CA ASN A 167 -14.28 5.39 -1.98
C ASN A 167 -13.91 3.96 -1.57
N ASP A 168 -13.72 3.75 -0.27
CA ASP A 168 -13.30 2.47 0.31
C ASP A 168 -11.97 1.93 -0.28
N THR A 169 -11.09 2.83 -0.72
CA THR A 169 -9.77 2.49 -1.29
C THR A 169 -8.67 2.94 -0.36
N LEU A 170 -7.77 2.02 -0.01
CA LEU A 170 -6.49 2.36 0.61
C LEU A 170 -5.51 2.83 -0.46
N LEU A 171 -5.03 4.06 -0.36
CA LEU A 171 -3.94 4.55 -1.17
C LEU A 171 -2.65 4.56 -0.37
N ALA A 172 -1.67 3.79 -0.79
CA ALA A 172 -0.34 3.72 -0.23
C ALA A 172 0.67 4.34 -1.17
N ILE A 173 1.40 5.34 -0.69
CA ILE A 173 2.40 6.08 -1.48
C ILE A 173 3.77 5.86 -0.85
N ASP A 174 4.70 5.22 -1.59
CA ASP A 174 6.09 4.98 -1.17
C ASP A 174 7.02 6.10 -1.67
#